data_cffef15be0178d2a29d2f6b40ab25e8e
#
_entry.id   cffef15be0178d2a29d2f6b40ab25e8e
#
_cell.length_a   1.000
_cell.length_b   1.000
_cell.length_c   1.000
_cell.angle_alpha   90.00
_cell.angle_beta   90.00
_cell.angle_gamma   90.00
#
_symmetry.space_group_name_H-M   'P 1'
#
loop_
_entity.id
_entity.type
_entity.pdbx_description
1 polymer ?
#
loop_
_entity_poly.entity_id
_entity_poly.type
_entity_poly.pdbx_seq_one_letter_code
_entity_poly.pdbx_strand_id
1 'polypeptide(L)'
;MNNRVLNFFLLFFLLGACSPKQESTKTKTVAQVMDGVITSLYATMSEAELEFIDRQKALSFFNESDLNVLATRHWVFDVNVPAVVSIMRSEGQKTMPFWLESSGFEKTKMTMQNEFHTYEVWQKKFDKGTVELGINGLENFAYHYFVSVAPQNKSDNLVLSNFIPENQPVSVLDDGAFTYRDWTELVLFNVPEEMKGQKLLNTIRGRGKESHLVGAFRKTIFPSSAQPDQVMLTWSSDPASGVDVQWRTNTTVESGEVKFRLVGSNDVQQVKAEKFVMEDRELMNDRFVHRFTAKLRNLSPGSNYEYLIAPENDWAQACTFSTPENDDAFSFVWFGDVHNRKEFGDLHQKAEVAHPEAAFYMIAGDLVNDGLYRNQWDELFGFSKDVICRKPLMNVPGNHDNRLGLGSKMYRDMFSYPTNGPEGVPQEQTYSFVYKNTLFLMLDATSSLDAQTGWIESQLAQTSATWKIAVFHFPPYNWEEPYLDIQEAWLPVFDKYHVDMVFNGHIHYYMRSKPLKGGRVVDSYNDGTAYIVSLGIPGRNQEITDEPYAAMREQNSWLYQHINIDGEKLFYQSVNMDGEVIDQFTIHKE
;
A
#
# COMPACT_ATOMS: atom_id res chain seq x y z
N MET A 1 83.87 46.12 10.25
CA MET A 1 83.63 45.81 8.88
C MET A 1 82.71 44.66 8.85
N ASN A 2 81.64 44.75 8.22
CA ASN A 2 80.46 43.90 8.07
C ASN A 2 79.23 44.32 8.91
N ASN A 3 78.46 45.17 8.25
CA ASN A 3 77.08 45.49 8.63
C ASN A 3 76.18 44.29 8.37
N ARG A 4 75.40 43.87 9.35
CA ARG A 4 74.21 43.01 9.16
C ARG A 4 72.98 43.84 9.42
N VAL A 5 72.21 44.08 8.39
CA VAL A 5 70.87 44.69 8.42
C VAL A 5 69.89 43.60 8.89
N LEU A 6 69.14 43.91 9.96
CA LEU A 6 68.11 43.04 10.52
C LEU A 6 66.77 43.48 9.92
N ASN A 7 66.17 42.70 9.03
CA ASN A 7 64.82 42.90 8.50
C ASN A 7 63.80 42.32 9.48
N PHE A 8 62.98 43.19 10.07
CA PHE A 8 61.78 42.83 10.82
C PHE A 8 60.62 42.54 9.82
N PHE A 9 60.20 41.30 9.76
CA PHE A 9 58.94 40.94 9.12
C PHE A 9 57.80 41.08 10.12
N LEU A 10 56.88 42.02 9.88
CA LEU A 10 55.62 42.16 10.62
C LEU A 10 54.61 41.13 10.07
N LEU A 11 54.30 40.09 10.87
CA LEU A 11 53.26 39.10 10.55
C LEU A 11 51.92 39.68 10.99
N PHE A 12 51.08 40.09 10.02
CA PHE A 12 49.67 40.40 10.28
C PHE A 12 48.88 39.11 10.45
N PHE A 13 48.44 38.79 11.66
CA PHE A 13 47.41 37.78 11.92
C PHE A 13 46.04 38.35 11.55
N LEU A 14 45.51 37.91 10.41
CA LEU A 14 44.11 38.07 10.10
C LEU A 14 43.31 37.03 10.93
N LEU A 15 42.71 37.50 12.01
CA LEU A 15 41.66 36.75 12.72
C LEU A 15 40.43 36.74 11.83
N GLY A 16 40.29 35.66 11.01
CA GLY A 16 39.07 35.34 10.36
C GLY A 16 38.04 34.94 11.41
N ALA A 17 37.06 35.83 11.68
CA ALA A 17 35.88 35.48 12.45
C ALA A 17 35.10 34.41 11.66
N CYS A 18 35.22 33.13 12.04
CA CYS A 18 34.27 32.11 11.67
C CYS A 18 32.94 32.44 12.34
N SER A 19 32.01 33.03 11.59
CA SER A 19 30.60 33.03 11.98
C SER A 19 30.16 31.54 12.04
N PRO A 20 29.53 31.09 13.12
CA PRO A 20 28.99 29.74 13.15
C PRO A 20 27.98 29.66 12.02
N LYS A 21 28.17 28.68 11.11
CA LYS A 21 27.11 28.27 10.19
C LYS A 21 25.91 27.94 11.05
N GLN A 22 24.88 28.74 10.94
CA GLN A 22 23.57 28.45 11.49
C GLN A 22 23.16 27.11 10.85
N GLU A 23 23.23 26.02 11.62
CA GLU A 23 22.58 24.77 11.24
C GLU A 23 21.13 25.15 10.94
N SER A 24 20.71 24.98 9.70
CA SER A 24 19.31 25.09 9.34
C SER A 24 18.59 24.02 10.15
N THR A 25 17.95 24.41 11.25
CA THR A 25 17.04 23.56 11.99
C THR A 25 16.00 23.10 10.96
N LYS A 26 16.10 21.83 10.50
CA LYS A 26 15.10 21.25 9.61
C LYS A 26 13.74 21.45 10.27
N THR A 27 12.87 22.19 9.63
CA THR A 27 11.51 22.43 10.13
C THR A 27 10.82 21.07 10.28
N LYS A 28 10.23 20.77 11.44
CA LYS A 28 9.49 19.53 11.71
C LYS A 28 8.42 19.30 10.64
N THR A 29 8.14 18.04 10.34
CA THR A 29 6.95 17.64 9.58
C THR A 29 5.74 17.48 10.49
N VAL A 30 4.53 17.41 9.92
CA VAL A 30 3.30 17.09 10.67
C VAL A 30 3.47 15.77 11.42
N ALA A 31 3.98 14.72 10.77
CA ALA A 31 4.22 13.42 11.39
C ALA A 31 5.15 13.52 12.61
N GLN A 32 6.27 14.25 12.50
CA GLN A 32 7.21 14.44 13.61
C GLN A 32 6.61 15.19 14.81
N VAL A 33 5.74 16.17 14.55
CA VAL A 33 4.99 16.86 15.62
C VAL A 33 4.06 15.86 16.31
N MET A 34 3.30 15.10 15.55
CA MET A 34 2.35 14.12 16.09
C MET A 34 3.06 13.03 16.90
N ASP A 35 4.20 12.52 16.45
CA ASP A 35 5.02 11.54 17.17
C ASP A 35 5.48 12.09 18.54
N GLY A 36 5.91 13.35 18.60
CA GLY A 36 6.29 14.01 19.85
C GLY A 36 5.11 14.16 20.81
N VAL A 37 3.95 14.58 20.30
CA VAL A 37 2.74 14.74 21.10
C VAL A 37 2.23 13.40 21.62
N ILE A 38 2.16 12.37 20.78
CA ILE A 38 1.73 11.03 21.20
C ILE A 38 2.67 10.46 22.26
N THR A 39 3.98 10.68 22.14
CA THR A 39 4.95 10.29 23.17
C THR A 39 4.64 10.98 24.49
N SER A 40 4.31 12.28 24.48
CA SER A 40 3.96 13.05 25.68
C SER A 40 2.62 12.59 26.30
N LEU A 41 1.66 12.23 25.45
CA LEU A 41 0.38 11.67 25.88
C LEU A 41 0.57 10.35 26.66
N TYR A 42 1.34 9.41 26.12
CA TYR A 42 1.65 8.14 26.83
C TYR A 42 2.43 8.34 28.13
N ALA A 43 3.23 9.39 28.24
CA ALA A 43 3.96 9.68 29.46
C ALA A 43 3.08 10.25 30.59
N THR A 44 1.88 10.75 30.25
CA THR A 44 1.05 11.54 31.19
C THR A 44 -0.37 11.05 31.36
N MET A 45 -0.87 10.19 30.46
CA MET A 45 -2.25 9.73 30.44
C MET A 45 -2.30 8.20 30.54
N SER A 46 -3.33 7.70 31.22
CA SER A 46 -3.68 6.28 31.22
C SER A 46 -4.33 5.86 29.89
N GLU A 47 -4.37 4.55 29.61
CA GLU A 47 -5.07 4.02 28.41
C GLU A 47 -6.54 4.48 28.35
N ALA A 48 -7.25 4.50 29.48
CA ALA A 48 -8.64 4.92 29.54
C ALA A 48 -8.82 6.40 29.19
N GLU A 49 -7.87 7.25 29.56
CA GLU A 49 -7.89 8.68 29.20
C GLU A 49 -7.51 8.88 27.73
N LEU A 50 -6.60 8.07 27.17
CA LEU A 50 -6.23 8.11 25.75
C LEU A 50 -7.39 7.66 24.86
N GLU A 51 -8.11 6.61 25.24
CA GLU A 51 -9.26 6.08 24.49
C GLU A 51 -10.36 7.12 24.29
N PHE A 52 -10.53 8.03 25.26
CA PHE A 52 -11.58 9.08 25.25
C PHE A 52 -11.00 10.49 25.16
N ILE A 53 -9.78 10.65 24.67
CA ILE A 53 -9.17 12.00 24.52
C ILE A 53 -10.04 12.86 23.60
N ASP A 54 -10.42 14.05 24.10
CA ASP A 54 -11.13 15.04 23.32
C ASP A 54 -10.16 16.05 22.67
N ARG A 55 -10.70 16.83 21.72
CA ARG A 55 -9.93 17.84 20.99
C ARG A 55 -9.28 18.88 21.89
N GLN A 56 -9.98 19.36 22.93
CA GLN A 56 -9.46 20.40 23.82
C GLN A 56 -8.26 19.87 24.60
N LYS A 57 -8.37 18.67 25.13
CA LYS A 57 -7.29 17.99 25.81
C LYS A 57 -6.12 17.72 24.86
N ALA A 58 -6.39 17.21 23.67
CA ALA A 58 -5.37 16.97 22.65
C ALA A 58 -4.60 18.25 22.31
N LEU A 59 -5.29 19.35 22.03
CA LEU A 59 -4.68 20.65 21.71
C LEU A 59 -3.79 21.18 22.84
N SER A 60 -4.05 20.85 24.10
CA SER A 60 -3.22 21.31 25.23
C SER A 60 -1.81 20.71 25.27
N PHE A 61 -1.52 19.70 24.45
CA PHE A 61 -0.20 19.07 24.32
C PHE A 61 0.68 19.68 23.22
N PHE A 62 0.13 20.58 22.39
CA PHE A 62 0.89 21.26 21.35
C PHE A 62 1.38 22.62 21.85
N ASN A 63 2.63 22.91 21.63
CA ASN A 63 3.16 24.26 21.81
C ASN A 63 2.93 25.11 20.55
N GLU A 64 3.23 26.41 20.60
CA GLU A 64 3.03 27.35 19.48
C GLU A 64 3.79 26.91 18.21
N SER A 65 5.02 26.39 18.35
CA SER A 65 5.80 25.91 17.21
C SER A 65 5.16 24.68 16.56
N ASP A 66 4.62 23.76 17.35
CA ASP A 66 3.92 22.57 16.86
C ASP A 66 2.62 22.99 16.15
N LEU A 67 1.83 23.88 16.75
CA LEU A 67 0.62 24.42 16.11
C LEU A 67 0.93 25.15 14.80
N ASN A 68 2.03 25.88 14.72
CA ASN A 68 2.46 26.53 13.49
C ASN A 68 2.78 25.48 12.39
N VAL A 69 3.47 24.40 12.73
CA VAL A 69 3.72 23.31 11.78
C VAL A 69 2.41 22.69 11.29
N LEU A 70 1.48 22.42 12.19
CA LEU A 70 0.16 21.88 11.84
C LEU A 70 -0.67 22.83 10.97
N ALA A 71 -0.47 24.15 11.11
CA ALA A 71 -1.17 25.18 10.36
C ALA A 71 -0.58 25.46 8.97
N THR A 72 0.69 25.07 8.72
CA THR A 72 1.42 25.55 7.53
C THR A 72 2.16 24.46 6.74
N ARG A 73 2.24 23.22 7.24
CA ARG A 73 3.10 22.19 6.63
C ARG A 73 2.37 20.95 6.14
N HIS A 74 1.05 21.00 6.12
CA HIS A 74 0.25 19.87 5.62
C HIS A 74 0.22 19.85 4.09
N TRP A 75 -0.03 21.00 3.46
CA TRP A 75 0.14 21.24 2.03
C TRP A 75 1.00 22.45 1.80
N VAL A 76 2.06 22.31 1.01
CA VAL A 76 2.92 23.42 0.60
C VAL A 76 3.13 23.33 -0.90
N PHE A 77 3.07 24.47 -1.57
CA PHE A 77 3.40 24.59 -2.99
C PHE A 77 3.72 26.05 -3.34
N ASP A 78 4.47 26.23 -4.42
CA ASP A 78 4.77 27.57 -4.92
C ASP A 78 3.85 27.96 -6.09
N VAL A 79 3.46 29.23 -6.13
CA VAL A 79 2.75 29.86 -7.24
C VAL A 79 3.66 30.91 -7.91
N ASN A 80 3.78 30.83 -9.24
CA ASN A 80 4.66 31.72 -10.01
C ASN A 80 4.07 33.12 -10.27
N VAL A 81 2.78 33.32 -10.00
CA VAL A 81 2.01 34.57 -10.14
C VAL A 81 1.07 34.74 -8.94
N PRO A 82 0.57 35.98 -8.67
CA PRO A 82 -0.47 36.17 -7.67
C PRO A 82 -1.69 35.26 -7.94
N ALA A 83 -2.15 34.54 -6.92
CA ALA A 83 -3.17 33.50 -7.06
C ALA A 83 -4.30 33.65 -6.03
N VAL A 84 -5.47 33.11 -6.38
CA VAL A 84 -6.56 32.81 -5.47
C VAL A 84 -6.52 31.32 -5.16
N VAL A 85 -6.38 30.99 -3.89
CA VAL A 85 -6.44 29.61 -3.40
C VAL A 85 -7.79 29.37 -2.77
N SER A 86 -8.47 28.32 -3.22
CA SER A 86 -9.78 27.91 -2.71
C SER A 86 -9.65 26.56 -2.00
N ILE A 87 -10.21 26.46 -0.82
CA ILE A 87 -10.32 25.23 -0.04
C ILE A 87 -11.79 24.79 -0.08
N MET A 88 -12.01 23.58 -0.56
CA MET A 88 -13.31 22.94 -0.57
C MET A 88 -13.41 21.98 0.60
N ARG A 89 -14.20 22.37 1.59
CA ARG A 89 -14.38 21.65 2.85
C ARG A 89 -15.80 21.10 2.95
N SER A 90 -15.95 19.83 3.36
CA SER A 90 -17.27 19.24 3.55
C SER A 90 -18.09 19.97 4.61
N GLU A 91 -19.32 20.36 4.30
CA GLU A 91 -20.27 20.95 5.26
C GLU A 91 -20.62 19.99 6.41
N GLY A 92 -20.48 18.67 6.19
CA GLY A 92 -20.68 17.64 7.21
C GLY A 92 -19.59 17.64 8.29
N GLN A 93 -18.44 18.27 8.05
CA GLN A 93 -17.38 18.42 9.05
C GLN A 93 -17.73 19.52 10.04
N LYS A 94 -18.22 19.13 11.20
CA LYS A 94 -18.67 20.10 12.24
C LYS A 94 -17.53 20.90 12.85
N THR A 95 -16.33 20.35 12.89
CA THR A 95 -15.16 20.97 13.52
C THR A 95 -14.37 21.77 12.51
N MET A 96 -14.24 23.08 12.75
CA MET A 96 -13.44 23.97 11.91
C MET A 96 -11.93 23.72 12.15
N PRO A 97 -11.10 23.61 11.09
CA PRO A 97 -9.65 23.64 11.24
C PRO A 97 -9.20 24.90 11.94
N PHE A 98 -8.43 24.78 13.03
CA PHE A 98 -8.10 25.89 13.93
C PHE A 98 -7.35 27.05 13.26
N TRP A 99 -6.70 26.79 12.13
CA TRP A 99 -5.89 27.73 11.38
C TRP A 99 -6.65 28.43 10.24
N LEU A 100 -7.77 27.87 9.77
CA LEU A 100 -8.41 28.28 8.51
C LEU A 100 -8.82 29.77 8.51
N GLU A 101 -9.62 30.18 9.47
CA GLU A 101 -10.07 31.58 9.60
C GLU A 101 -8.91 32.50 10.03
N SER A 102 -8.11 32.06 11.02
CA SER A 102 -6.99 32.87 11.54
C SER A 102 -5.89 33.14 10.51
N SER A 103 -5.76 32.28 9.49
CA SER A 103 -4.84 32.49 8.37
C SER A 103 -5.40 33.41 7.28
N GLY A 104 -6.63 33.91 7.41
CA GLY A 104 -7.25 34.88 6.49
C GLY A 104 -8.00 34.25 5.32
N PHE A 105 -8.44 33.01 5.42
CA PHE A 105 -9.44 32.45 4.50
C PHE A 105 -10.83 32.94 4.86
N GLU A 106 -11.59 33.31 3.85
CA GLU A 106 -12.97 33.80 4.00
C GLU A 106 -13.95 32.84 3.31
N LYS A 107 -15.04 32.51 4.01
CA LYS A 107 -16.12 31.68 3.45
C LYS A 107 -16.85 32.44 2.37
N THR A 108 -17.00 31.83 1.21
CA THR A 108 -17.81 32.36 0.09
C THR A 108 -19.27 31.87 0.17
N LYS A 109 -20.06 32.26 -0.83
CA LYS A 109 -21.41 31.71 -1.02
C LYS A 109 -21.44 30.49 -1.97
N MET A 110 -20.29 30.14 -2.53
CA MET A 110 -20.15 29.05 -3.47
C MET A 110 -20.18 27.70 -2.75
N THR A 111 -20.77 26.72 -3.40
CA THR A 111 -20.75 25.32 -3.01
C THR A 111 -20.57 24.45 -4.24
N MET A 112 -20.08 23.24 -4.06
CA MET A 112 -20.06 22.17 -5.06
C MET A 112 -20.34 20.84 -4.39
N GLN A 113 -20.58 19.78 -5.16
CA GLN A 113 -21.03 18.50 -4.62
C GLN A 113 -20.27 17.34 -5.26
N ASN A 114 -20.17 16.25 -4.55
CA ASN A 114 -20.00 14.94 -5.12
C ASN A 114 -21.13 14.03 -4.62
N GLU A 115 -21.10 12.74 -4.89
CA GLU A 115 -22.18 11.80 -4.57
C GLU A 115 -22.56 11.78 -3.08
N PHE A 116 -21.61 12.08 -2.19
CA PHE A 116 -21.80 11.95 -0.74
C PHE A 116 -21.78 13.28 0.01
N HIS A 117 -21.19 14.34 -0.56
CA HIS A 117 -20.92 15.57 0.18
C HIS A 117 -21.24 16.83 -0.59
N THR A 118 -21.73 17.82 0.15
CA THR A 118 -21.71 19.24 -0.24
C THR A 118 -20.47 19.89 0.37
N TYR A 119 -19.73 20.60 -0.45
CA TYR A 119 -18.51 21.33 -0.06
C TYR A 119 -18.77 22.83 -0.05
N GLU A 120 -18.44 23.47 1.07
CA GLU A 120 -18.34 24.92 1.17
C GLU A 120 -16.98 25.38 0.65
N VAL A 121 -16.93 26.54 0.01
CA VAL A 121 -15.72 27.11 -0.60
C VAL A 121 -15.19 28.24 0.25
N TRP A 122 -13.95 28.12 0.70
CA TRP A 122 -13.20 29.13 1.43
C TRP A 122 -12.07 29.66 0.54
N GLN A 123 -11.89 30.99 0.45
CA GLN A 123 -10.92 31.60 -0.45
C GLN A 123 -9.97 32.56 0.26
N LYS A 124 -8.73 32.59 -0.24
CA LYS A 124 -7.71 33.58 0.14
C LYS A 124 -6.86 33.95 -1.07
N LYS A 125 -6.49 35.24 -1.15
CA LYS A 125 -5.54 35.75 -2.14
C LYS A 125 -4.12 35.61 -1.60
N PHE A 126 -3.22 35.16 -2.47
CA PHE A 126 -1.79 35.05 -2.21
C PHE A 126 -1.03 35.85 -3.26
N ASP A 127 0.07 36.47 -2.84
CA ASP A 127 1.07 36.99 -3.75
C ASP A 127 1.83 35.82 -4.39
N LYS A 128 2.66 36.11 -5.43
CA LYS A 128 3.62 35.15 -5.96
C LYS A 128 4.53 34.65 -4.82
N GLY A 129 4.70 33.34 -4.70
CA GLY A 129 5.53 32.69 -3.68
C GLY A 129 4.93 31.42 -3.15
N THR A 130 5.28 31.08 -1.92
CA THR A 130 4.87 29.83 -1.27
C THR A 130 3.49 29.95 -0.63
N VAL A 131 2.63 28.98 -0.92
CA VAL A 131 1.35 28.75 -0.27
C VAL A 131 1.53 27.67 0.77
N GLU A 132 1.08 27.91 1.98
CA GLU A 132 1.16 26.99 3.10
C GLU A 132 -0.24 26.76 3.66
N LEU A 133 -0.66 25.49 3.80
CA LEU A 133 -1.97 25.09 4.29
C LEU A 133 -1.82 24.07 5.41
N GLY A 134 -2.74 24.10 6.37
CA GLY A 134 -2.70 23.26 7.56
C GLY A 134 -3.51 21.99 7.46
N ILE A 135 -3.47 21.22 8.55
CA ILE A 135 -4.21 19.96 8.68
C ILE A 135 -5.73 20.18 8.64
N ASN A 136 -6.47 19.14 8.25
CA ASN A 136 -7.93 19.18 8.25
C ASN A 136 -8.54 19.18 9.66
N GLY A 137 -7.85 18.55 10.62
CA GLY A 137 -8.27 18.45 12.02
C GLY A 137 -7.50 17.35 12.75
N LEU A 138 -7.84 17.10 14.01
CA LEU A 138 -7.28 16.04 14.84
C LEU A 138 -8.19 14.81 14.90
N GLU A 139 -9.39 14.91 14.36
CA GLU A 139 -10.39 13.86 14.30
C GLU A 139 -10.24 13.02 13.04
N ASN A 140 -10.75 11.80 13.06
CA ASN A 140 -10.82 10.95 11.87
C ASN A 140 -11.90 11.43 10.92
N PHE A 141 -11.56 12.36 10.03
CA PHE A 141 -12.42 12.68 8.90
C PHE A 141 -12.02 11.83 7.70
N ALA A 142 -12.93 10.95 7.28
CA ALA A 142 -12.77 10.16 6.07
C ALA A 142 -12.61 11.04 4.83
N TYR A 143 -13.17 12.25 4.87
CA TYR A 143 -13.18 13.19 3.74
C TYR A 143 -12.35 14.42 4.06
N HIS A 144 -11.16 14.43 3.51
CA HIS A 144 -10.24 15.56 3.61
C HIS A 144 -10.72 16.71 2.71
N TYR A 145 -10.31 17.96 2.99
CA TYR A 145 -10.53 19.05 2.05
C TYR A 145 -9.67 18.86 0.80
N PHE A 146 -10.10 19.42 -0.32
CA PHE A 146 -9.31 19.55 -1.53
C PHE A 146 -9.15 21.03 -1.91
N VAL A 147 -8.23 21.31 -2.86
CA VAL A 147 -7.77 22.68 -3.12
C VAL A 147 -7.88 22.98 -4.59
N SER A 148 -8.34 24.20 -4.95
CA SER A 148 -8.15 24.72 -6.30
C SER A 148 -7.35 26.02 -6.27
N VAL A 149 -6.65 26.29 -7.37
CA VAL A 149 -5.79 27.46 -7.53
C VAL A 149 -6.05 28.11 -8.87
N ALA A 150 -6.32 29.42 -8.84
CA ALA A 150 -6.49 30.25 -10.02
C ALA A 150 -5.56 31.47 -9.97
N PRO A 151 -5.09 32.00 -11.12
CA PRO A 151 -4.39 33.26 -11.12
C PRO A 151 -5.36 34.42 -10.76
N GLN A 152 -4.90 35.41 -10.02
CA GLN A 152 -5.72 36.61 -9.75
C GLN A 152 -6.07 37.39 -11.02
N ASN A 153 -5.16 37.41 -11.98
CA ASN A 153 -5.42 37.94 -13.31
C ASN A 153 -5.57 36.77 -14.29
N LYS A 154 -6.73 36.62 -14.91
CA LYS A 154 -7.07 35.49 -15.80
C LYS A 154 -6.13 35.34 -17.00
N SER A 155 -5.38 36.39 -17.37
CA SER A 155 -4.40 36.32 -18.48
C SER A 155 -3.06 35.71 -18.06
N ASP A 156 -2.80 35.54 -16.77
CA ASP A 156 -1.52 35.06 -16.28
C ASP A 156 -1.43 33.53 -16.41
N ASN A 157 -0.27 33.04 -16.83
CA ASN A 157 0.00 31.61 -16.89
C ASN A 157 0.43 31.08 -15.51
N LEU A 158 -0.50 30.45 -14.80
CA LEU A 158 -0.26 29.87 -13.48
C LEU A 158 0.48 28.51 -13.60
N VAL A 159 1.62 28.44 -12.92
CA VAL A 159 2.40 27.22 -12.72
C VAL A 159 2.54 26.95 -11.22
N LEU A 160 2.27 25.71 -10.82
CA LEU A 160 2.44 25.22 -9.46
C LEU A 160 3.70 24.34 -9.40
N SER A 161 4.49 24.46 -8.34
CA SER A 161 5.74 23.71 -8.16
C SER A 161 6.10 23.51 -6.68
N ASN A 162 7.18 22.75 -6.43
CA ASN A 162 7.74 22.53 -5.07
C ASN A 162 6.72 22.00 -4.05
N PHE A 163 6.02 20.94 -4.42
CA PHE A 163 4.94 20.38 -3.59
C PHE A 163 5.45 19.66 -2.33
N ILE A 164 4.72 19.82 -1.24
CA ILE A 164 4.65 18.88 -0.13
C ILE A 164 3.18 18.44 -0.01
N PRO A 165 2.86 17.15 -0.25
CA PRO A 165 3.75 16.02 -0.61
C PRO A 165 4.33 16.15 -2.03
N GLU A 166 5.53 15.58 -2.25
CA GLU A 166 6.26 15.71 -3.53
C GLU A 166 5.46 15.21 -4.74
N ASN A 167 4.71 14.14 -4.58
CA ASN A 167 3.93 13.49 -5.64
C ASN A 167 2.46 13.98 -5.70
N GLN A 168 2.21 15.27 -5.42
CA GLN A 168 0.87 15.84 -5.49
C GLN A 168 0.37 15.88 -6.93
N PRO A 169 -0.72 15.16 -7.28
CA PRO A 169 -1.31 15.28 -8.60
C PRO A 169 -2.04 16.60 -8.77
N VAL A 170 -1.96 17.13 -9.98
CA VAL A 170 -2.65 18.37 -10.40
C VAL A 170 -3.53 18.05 -11.59
N SER A 171 -4.82 18.31 -11.44
CA SER A 171 -5.84 18.14 -12.49
C SER A 171 -6.57 19.47 -12.77
N VAL A 172 -7.70 19.39 -13.44
CA VAL A 172 -8.54 20.55 -13.76
C VAL A 172 -9.85 20.45 -12.99
N LEU A 173 -10.25 21.52 -12.33
CA LEU A 173 -11.53 21.62 -11.63
C LEU A 173 -12.65 21.84 -12.65
N ASP A 174 -13.54 20.87 -12.76
CA ASP A 174 -14.77 20.91 -13.57
C ASP A 174 -15.79 19.91 -13.04
N ASP A 175 -17.00 19.90 -13.59
CA ASP A 175 -17.93 18.78 -13.42
C ASP A 175 -17.28 17.52 -14.02
N GLY A 176 -17.36 16.41 -13.30
CA GLY A 176 -16.68 15.18 -13.67
C GLY A 176 -15.26 15.02 -13.12
N ALA A 177 -14.70 16.04 -12.44
CA ALA A 177 -13.38 15.92 -11.82
C ALA A 177 -13.43 15.09 -10.54
N PHE A 178 -12.40 14.26 -10.31
CA PHE A 178 -12.26 13.46 -9.10
C PHE A 178 -11.75 14.29 -7.91
N THR A 179 -12.38 14.12 -6.75
CA THR A 179 -11.93 14.80 -5.51
C THR A 179 -10.76 14.09 -4.85
N TYR A 180 -10.65 12.77 -5.03
CA TYR A 180 -9.60 11.93 -4.45
C TYR A 180 -8.79 11.25 -5.56
N ARG A 181 -7.50 11.09 -5.31
CA ARG A 181 -6.59 10.38 -6.23
C ARG A 181 -6.92 8.88 -6.36
N ASP A 182 -7.36 8.28 -5.27
CA ASP A 182 -7.53 6.84 -5.09
C ASP A 182 -8.99 6.41 -4.95
N TRP A 183 -9.91 7.30 -5.30
CA TRP A 183 -11.34 7.02 -5.26
C TRP A 183 -12.03 7.78 -6.40
N THR A 184 -12.13 7.14 -7.53
CA THR A 184 -12.66 7.72 -8.77
C THR A 184 -14.19 7.73 -8.83
N GLU A 185 -14.87 7.11 -7.85
CA GLU A 185 -16.33 7.19 -7.68
C GLU A 185 -16.78 8.56 -7.14
N LEU A 186 -15.90 9.37 -6.54
CA LEU A 186 -16.27 10.66 -5.96
C LEU A 186 -16.08 11.80 -6.97
N VAL A 187 -17.03 11.88 -7.87
CA VAL A 187 -17.03 12.80 -9.00
C VAL A 187 -17.72 14.11 -8.64
N LEU A 188 -17.08 15.23 -8.96
CA LEU A 188 -17.66 16.55 -8.73
C LEU A 188 -18.80 16.85 -9.71
N PHE A 189 -19.82 17.48 -9.19
CA PHE A 189 -20.90 18.10 -9.97
C PHE A 189 -21.36 19.42 -9.33
N ASN A 190 -22.06 20.23 -10.09
CA ASN A 190 -22.46 21.58 -9.70
C ASN A 190 -21.25 22.48 -9.34
N VAL A 191 -20.14 22.32 -10.04
CA VAL A 191 -18.97 23.20 -9.90
C VAL A 191 -19.36 24.60 -10.36
N PRO A 192 -19.12 25.66 -9.52
CA PRO A 192 -19.44 27.04 -9.92
C PRO A 192 -18.69 27.44 -11.21
N GLU A 193 -19.40 28.03 -12.17
CA GLU A 193 -18.83 28.41 -13.48
C GLU A 193 -17.58 29.29 -13.38
N GLU A 194 -17.50 30.14 -12.34
CA GLU A 194 -16.33 30.99 -12.09
C GLU A 194 -15.11 30.22 -11.59
N MET A 195 -15.27 28.97 -11.16
CA MET A 195 -14.19 28.08 -10.69
C MET A 195 -13.77 27.05 -11.72
N LYS A 196 -14.56 26.79 -12.76
CA LYS A 196 -14.21 25.81 -13.80
C LYS A 196 -12.91 26.19 -14.51
N GLY A 197 -12.12 25.19 -14.84
CA GLY A 197 -10.80 25.36 -15.48
C GLY A 197 -9.65 25.71 -14.54
N GLN A 198 -9.89 25.90 -13.24
CA GLN A 198 -8.82 26.13 -12.25
C GLN A 198 -7.97 24.87 -12.08
N LYS A 199 -6.72 25.04 -11.61
CA LYS A 199 -5.87 23.91 -11.20
C LYS A 199 -6.49 23.25 -9.97
N LEU A 200 -6.71 21.94 -10.01
CA LEU A 200 -7.22 21.14 -8.91
C LEU A 200 -6.10 20.31 -8.31
N LEU A 201 -5.91 20.44 -7.00
CA LEU A 201 -5.07 19.55 -6.21
C LEU A 201 -5.98 18.49 -5.58
N ASN A 202 -5.97 17.29 -6.16
CA ASN A 202 -6.75 16.18 -5.66
C ASN A 202 -6.27 15.76 -4.28
N THR A 203 -7.19 15.40 -3.42
CA THR A 203 -6.87 14.94 -2.07
C THR A 203 -6.17 13.59 -2.11
N ILE A 204 -5.13 13.46 -1.30
CA ILE A 204 -4.56 12.19 -0.91
C ILE A 204 -5.25 11.80 0.40
N ARG A 205 -6.20 10.87 0.34
CA ARG A 205 -7.14 10.54 1.43
C ARG A 205 -6.42 10.17 2.74
N GLY A 206 -5.32 9.42 2.65
CA GLY A 206 -4.51 9.01 3.80
C GLY A 206 -3.91 10.16 4.59
N ARG A 207 -3.68 11.32 3.99
CA ARG A 207 -3.08 12.45 4.66
C ARG A 207 -3.88 12.97 5.86
N GLY A 208 -5.19 12.77 5.88
CA GLY A 208 -6.00 13.06 7.06
C GLY A 208 -5.57 12.26 8.29
N LYS A 209 -4.96 11.10 8.10
CA LYS A 209 -4.48 10.23 9.18
C LYS A 209 -3.16 10.69 9.80
N GLU A 210 -2.35 11.51 9.14
CA GLU A 210 -1.11 12.03 9.73
C GLU A 210 -1.36 12.79 11.04
N SER A 211 -2.48 13.51 11.13
CA SER A 211 -2.86 14.33 12.29
C SER A 211 -4.00 13.73 13.12
N HIS A 212 -4.44 12.51 12.82
CA HIS A 212 -5.50 11.85 13.57
C HIS A 212 -5.03 11.56 15.00
N LEU A 213 -5.81 11.96 15.98
CA LEU A 213 -5.52 11.81 17.39
C LEU A 213 -6.78 11.54 18.22
N VAL A 214 -7.86 12.30 17.99
CA VAL A 214 -9.13 12.14 18.69
C VAL A 214 -9.88 10.94 18.14
N GLY A 215 -10.04 9.89 18.96
CA GLY A 215 -10.62 8.61 18.53
C GLY A 215 -9.67 7.74 17.69
N ALA A 216 -8.35 8.05 17.74
CA ALA A 216 -7.33 7.26 17.06
C ALA A 216 -6.86 6.07 17.89
N PHE A 217 -6.82 6.22 19.21
CA PHE A 217 -6.33 5.21 20.13
C PHE A 217 -7.23 3.98 20.16
N ARG A 218 -6.63 2.80 19.99
CA ARG A 218 -7.33 1.54 19.84
C ARG A 218 -6.59 0.40 20.52
N LYS A 219 -7.22 -0.78 20.56
CA LYS A 219 -6.65 -2.01 21.11
C LYS A 219 -6.72 -3.14 20.08
N THR A 220 -5.71 -4.00 20.08
CA THR A 220 -5.75 -5.26 19.33
C THR A 220 -6.39 -6.35 20.19
N ILE A 221 -7.15 -7.24 19.53
CA ILE A 221 -7.67 -8.47 20.16
C ILE A 221 -6.64 -9.60 20.11
N PHE A 222 -5.51 -9.40 19.41
CA PHE A 222 -4.40 -10.33 19.30
C PHE A 222 -3.09 -9.68 19.81
N PRO A 223 -2.98 -9.35 21.12
CA PRO A 223 -1.76 -8.76 21.65
C PRO A 223 -0.59 -9.76 21.55
N SER A 224 0.61 -9.25 21.28
CA SER A 224 1.81 -10.06 21.21
C SER A 224 2.23 -10.61 22.58
N SER A 225 2.93 -11.73 22.58
CA SER A 225 3.49 -12.36 23.77
C SER A 225 4.97 -12.73 23.55
N ALA A 226 5.59 -13.35 24.55
CA ALA A 226 6.93 -13.91 24.37
C ALA A 226 6.93 -15.18 23.49
N GLN A 227 5.75 -15.80 23.28
CA GLN A 227 5.62 -16.92 22.36
C GLN A 227 5.49 -16.40 20.94
N PRO A 228 6.22 -17.00 19.96
CA PRO A 228 6.09 -16.68 18.55
C PRO A 228 4.64 -16.85 18.06
N ASP A 229 4.13 -15.84 17.37
CA ASP A 229 2.84 -15.88 16.69
C ASP A 229 2.94 -15.26 15.28
N GLN A 230 1.83 -15.24 14.53
CA GLN A 230 1.79 -14.74 13.14
C GLN A 230 2.91 -15.35 12.28
N VAL A 231 3.14 -16.65 12.48
CA VAL A 231 4.15 -17.39 11.72
C VAL A 231 3.69 -17.50 10.27
N MET A 232 4.52 -17.03 9.35
CA MET A 232 4.21 -17.10 7.92
C MET A 232 5.43 -17.44 7.08
N LEU A 233 5.18 -17.96 5.90
CA LEU A 233 6.19 -18.21 4.88
C LEU A 233 6.04 -17.23 3.73
N THR A 234 7.19 -16.79 3.19
CA THR A 234 7.29 -15.99 1.96
C THR A 234 8.53 -16.42 1.18
N TRP A 235 8.67 -15.93 -0.05
CA TRP A 235 9.90 -16.06 -0.80
C TRP A 235 10.53 -14.69 -1.06
N SER A 236 11.78 -14.51 -0.63
CA SER A 236 12.62 -13.36 -1.04
C SER A 236 13.76 -13.78 -2.00
N SER A 237 13.79 -15.05 -2.37
CA SER A 237 14.77 -15.67 -3.28
C SER A 237 14.10 -16.77 -4.10
N ASP A 238 14.90 -17.51 -4.88
CA ASP A 238 14.43 -18.65 -5.67
C ASP A 238 13.63 -19.66 -4.83
N PRO A 239 12.34 -19.90 -5.15
CA PRO A 239 11.48 -20.86 -4.45
C PRO A 239 12.01 -22.29 -4.42
N ALA A 240 12.83 -22.68 -5.40
CA ALA A 240 13.41 -24.03 -5.47
C ALA A 240 14.45 -24.30 -4.39
N SER A 241 15.05 -23.26 -3.81
CA SER A 241 16.19 -23.38 -2.89
C SER A 241 16.11 -22.53 -1.64
N GLY A 242 15.02 -21.79 -1.44
CA GLY A 242 14.88 -20.92 -0.28
C GLY A 242 13.43 -20.67 0.14
N VAL A 243 13.25 -20.36 1.42
CA VAL A 243 12.00 -19.87 2.01
C VAL A 243 12.35 -18.95 3.19
N ASP A 244 11.55 -17.92 3.40
CA ASP A 244 11.66 -17.05 4.55
C ASP A 244 10.58 -17.39 5.57
N VAL A 245 10.98 -17.58 6.82
CA VAL A 245 10.08 -17.80 7.96
C VAL A 245 10.00 -16.50 8.73
N GLN A 246 8.82 -15.94 8.86
CA GLN A 246 8.57 -14.71 9.59
C GLN A 246 7.65 -14.96 10.76
N TRP A 247 7.84 -14.21 11.86
CA TRP A 247 6.98 -14.26 13.03
C TRP A 247 7.06 -12.99 13.88
N ARG A 248 6.17 -12.89 14.84
CA ARG A 248 6.10 -11.80 15.80
C ARG A 248 6.29 -12.31 17.23
N THR A 249 6.88 -11.47 18.10
CA THR A 249 6.85 -11.60 19.57
C THR A 249 6.68 -10.20 20.19
N ASN A 250 6.45 -10.16 21.50
CA ASN A 250 6.59 -8.90 22.24
C ASN A 250 8.08 -8.49 22.38
N THR A 251 8.30 -7.30 22.90
CA THR A 251 9.65 -6.69 23.00
C THR A 251 10.55 -7.31 24.06
N THR A 252 10.11 -8.32 24.81
CA THR A 252 10.96 -9.03 25.78
C THR A 252 11.86 -10.08 25.11
N VAL A 253 11.56 -10.49 23.88
CA VAL A 253 12.34 -11.46 23.10
C VAL A 253 13.34 -10.73 22.21
N GLU A 254 14.62 -10.80 22.54
CA GLU A 254 15.68 -10.02 21.89
C GLU A 254 16.32 -10.70 20.67
N SER A 255 16.15 -12.01 20.51
CA SER A 255 16.71 -12.80 19.41
C SER A 255 15.79 -13.93 19.01
N GLY A 256 15.81 -14.31 17.73
CA GLY A 256 15.04 -15.40 17.18
C GLY A 256 15.89 -16.37 16.39
N GLU A 257 15.48 -17.62 16.35
CA GLU A 257 16.14 -18.70 15.62
C GLU A 257 15.10 -19.70 15.11
N VAL A 258 15.30 -20.20 13.90
CA VAL A 258 14.57 -21.31 13.30
C VAL A 258 15.44 -22.55 13.27
N LYS A 259 14.93 -23.68 13.77
CA LYS A 259 15.48 -25.00 13.55
C LYS A 259 14.68 -25.68 12.47
N PHE A 260 15.35 -26.31 11.50
CA PHE A 260 14.67 -27.00 10.41
C PHE A 260 15.44 -28.25 9.99
N ARG A 261 14.72 -29.20 9.38
CA ARG A 261 15.27 -30.44 8.86
C ARG A 261 14.37 -31.03 7.78
N LEU A 262 14.89 -31.96 7.01
CA LEU A 262 14.04 -32.84 6.18
C LEU A 262 13.12 -33.67 7.08
N VAL A 263 11.87 -33.82 6.67
CA VAL A 263 10.89 -34.63 7.42
C VAL A 263 11.43 -36.04 7.64
N GLY A 264 11.45 -36.45 8.90
CA GLY A 264 11.99 -37.75 9.30
C GLY A 264 13.52 -37.82 9.45
N SER A 265 14.26 -36.76 9.17
CA SER A 265 15.71 -36.69 9.38
C SER A 265 16.03 -36.30 10.83
N ASN A 266 17.21 -36.73 11.31
CA ASN A 266 17.80 -36.27 12.57
C ASN A 266 18.82 -35.12 12.37
N ASP A 267 19.10 -34.75 11.12
CA ASP A 267 20.06 -33.68 10.79
C ASP A 267 19.35 -32.31 10.89
N VAL A 268 19.51 -31.67 12.04
CA VAL A 268 18.87 -30.36 12.35
C VAL A 268 19.80 -29.23 11.98
N GLN A 269 19.36 -28.35 11.12
CA GLN A 269 20.01 -27.08 10.80
C GLN A 269 19.39 -25.94 11.61
N GLN A 270 20.13 -24.84 11.77
CA GLN A 270 19.70 -23.67 12.55
C GLN A 270 20.02 -22.40 11.79
N VAL A 271 19.06 -21.45 11.77
CA VAL A 271 19.23 -20.12 11.17
C VAL A 271 18.77 -19.05 12.15
N LYS A 272 19.66 -18.08 12.42
CA LYS A 272 19.31 -16.90 13.21
C LYS A 272 18.45 -15.96 12.39
N ALA A 273 17.47 -15.37 13.04
CA ALA A 273 16.58 -14.40 12.41
C ALA A 273 17.14 -12.97 12.52
N GLU A 274 16.87 -12.18 11.50
CA GLU A 274 16.97 -10.73 11.54
C GLU A 274 15.78 -10.20 12.35
N LYS A 275 16.03 -9.24 13.26
CA LYS A 275 15.01 -8.64 14.11
C LYS A 275 14.83 -7.18 13.76
N PHE A 276 13.60 -6.70 13.71
CA PHE A 276 13.31 -5.27 13.74
C PHE A 276 12.17 -4.94 14.70
N VAL A 277 12.12 -3.69 15.15
CA VAL A 277 11.08 -3.18 16.05
C VAL A 277 10.02 -2.51 15.19
N MET A 278 8.77 -2.94 15.34
CA MET A 278 7.61 -2.29 14.73
C MET A 278 6.83 -1.54 15.79
N GLU A 279 6.44 -0.31 15.47
CA GLU A 279 5.58 0.52 16.31
C GLU A 279 4.26 0.82 15.59
N ASP A 280 3.14 0.63 16.29
CA ASP A 280 1.89 1.32 16.00
C ASP A 280 1.60 2.28 17.15
N ARG A 281 1.84 3.56 16.92
CA ARG A 281 1.81 4.60 17.96
C ARG A 281 0.45 4.80 18.62
N GLU A 282 -0.62 4.35 17.98
CA GLU A 282 -2.00 4.50 18.45
C GLU A 282 -2.59 3.21 19.03
N LEU A 283 -1.83 2.11 19.04
CA LEU A 283 -2.24 0.82 19.56
C LEU A 283 -1.83 0.67 21.04
N MET A 284 -2.76 0.95 21.96
CA MET A 284 -2.47 1.13 23.38
C MET A 284 -1.95 -0.11 24.08
N ASN A 285 -2.57 -1.26 23.85
CA ASN A 285 -2.27 -2.48 24.59
C ASN A 285 -1.13 -3.33 24.02
N ASP A 286 -0.54 -2.90 22.88
CA ASP A 286 0.57 -3.62 22.22
C ASP A 286 1.33 -2.71 21.25
N ARG A 287 1.76 -1.54 21.72
CA ARG A 287 2.35 -0.46 20.89
C ARG A 287 3.58 -0.93 20.12
N PHE A 288 4.48 -1.65 20.78
CA PHE A 288 5.75 -2.11 20.20
C PHE A 288 5.79 -3.63 20.14
N VAL A 289 6.21 -4.17 19.01
CA VAL A 289 6.47 -5.60 18.84
C VAL A 289 7.81 -5.82 18.18
N HIS A 290 8.38 -6.99 18.36
CA HIS A 290 9.51 -7.48 17.59
C HIS A 290 9.00 -8.38 16.47
N ARG A 291 9.43 -8.11 15.25
CA ARG A 291 9.26 -9.01 14.11
C ARG A 291 10.60 -9.62 13.74
N PHE A 292 10.55 -10.87 13.32
CA PHE A 292 11.72 -11.67 12.98
C PHE A 292 11.56 -12.25 11.59
N THR A 293 12.68 -12.36 10.87
CA THR A 293 12.75 -13.03 9.56
C THR A 293 13.96 -13.93 9.54
N ALA A 294 13.75 -15.25 9.41
CA ALA A 294 14.80 -16.24 9.21
C ALA A 294 14.81 -16.70 7.75
N LYS A 295 15.91 -16.50 7.05
CA LYS A 295 16.06 -16.81 5.61
C LYS A 295 16.69 -18.19 5.45
N LEU A 296 15.89 -19.23 5.25
CA LEU A 296 16.34 -20.58 4.97
C LEU A 296 16.79 -20.65 3.50
N ARG A 297 18.02 -21.09 3.28
CA ARG A 297 18.67 -21.12 1.96
C ARG A 297 19.37 -22.46 1.71
N ASN A 298 19.73 -22.72 0.48
CA ASN A 298 20.36 -23.97 0.04
C ASN A 298 19.51 -25.21 0.35
N LEU A 299 18.20 -25.05 0.25
CA LEU A 299 17.26 -26.14 0.37
C LEU A 299 17.36 -27.06 -0.87
N SER A 300 17.10 -28.34 -0.68
CA SER A 300 17.06 -29.32 -1.78
C SER A 300 15.71 -29.22 -2.50
N PRO A 301 15.67 -29.14 -3.83
CA PRO A 301 14.42 -29.20 -4.58
C PRO A 301 13.67 -30.52 -4.35
N GLY A 302 12.34 -30.52 -4.49
CA GLY A 302 11.47 -31.69 -4.35
C GLY A 302 11.50 -32.30 -2.95
N SER A 303 11.68 -31.48 -1.92
CA SER A 303 11.90 -31.96 -0.56
C SER A 303 10.88 -31.41 0.41
N ASN A 304 10.49 -32.24 1.39
CA ASN A 304 9.61 -31.83 2.48
C ASN A 304 10.44 -31.50 3.72
N TYR A 305 10.24 -30.31 4.25
CA TYR A 305 10.89 -29.81 5.45
C TYR A 305 9.90 -29.62 6.58
N GLU A 306 10.40 -29.75 7.80
CA GLU A 306 9.71 -29.35 9.03
C GLU A 306 10.57 -28.34 9.79
N TYR A 307 9.93 -27.38 10.46
CA TYR A 307 10.64 -26.34 11.19
C TYR A 307 9.96 -25.94 12.49
N LEU A 308 10.78 -25.47 13.43
CA LEU A 308 10.39 -24.94 14.73
C LEU A 308 11.01 -23.56 14.94
N ILE A 309 10.30 -22.69 15.62
CA ILE A 309 10.82 -21.40 16.07
C ILE A 309 11.19 -21.55 17.54
N ALA A 310 12.43 -21.22 17.91
CA ALA A 310 12.87 -21.27 19.29
C ALA A 310 12.00 -20.34 20.19
N PRO A 311 11.64 -20.73 21.42
CA PRO A 311 12.23 -21.82 22.21
C PRO A 311 11.61 -23.22 21.99
N GLU A 312 10.66 -23.38 21.06
CA GLU A 312 10.02 -24.67 20.82
C GLU A 312 11.06 -25.74 20.40
N ASN A 313 10.91 -26.96 20.91
CA ASN A 313 11.77 -28.09 20.65
C ASN A 313 10.99 -29.40 20.38
N ASP A 314 9.67 -29.38 20.52
CA ASP A 314 8.82 -30.52 20.23
C ASP A 314 8.47 -30.57 18.74
N TRP A 315 9.10 -31.47 18.01
CA TRP A 315 8.87 -31.66 16.57
C TRP A 315 7.44 -32.10 16.23
N ALA A 316 6.64 -32.52 17.22
CA ALA A 316 5.22 -32.77 17.00
C ALA A 316 4.42 -31.48 16.78
N GLN A 317 4.98 -30.32 17.12
CA GLN A 317 4.40 -29.00 16.89
C GLN A 317 4.98 -28.28 15.66
N ALA A 318 5.86 -28.93 14.90
CA ALA A 318 6.52 -28.33 13.76
C ALA A 318 5.54 -27.98 12.64
N CYS A 319 5.71 -26.81 12.05
CA CYS A 319 5.13 -26.51 10.74
C CYS A 319 5.95 -27.20 9.64
N THR A 320 5.31 -27.52 8.54
CA THR A 320 5.94 -28.17 7.38
C THR A 320 5.81 -27.30 6.14
N PHE A 321 6.77 -27.40 5.23
CA PHE A 321 6.70 -26.83 3.88
C PHE A 321 7.42 -27.73 2.88
N SER A 322 7.14 -27.51 1.59
CA SER A 322 7.77 -28.25 0.50
C SER A 322 8.48 -27.30 -0.46
N THR A 323 9.60 -27.75 -1.00
CA THR A 323 10.25 -27.11 -2.15
C THR A 323 9.75 -27.74 -3.45
N PRO A 324 9.66 -26.98 -4.58
CA PRO A 324 9.15 -27.51 -5.84
C PRO A 324 9.98 -28.68 -6.38
N GLU A 325 9.28 -29.66 -6.95
CA GLU A 325 9.90 -30.75 -7.73
C GLU A 325 10.40 -30.26 -9.09
N ASN A 326 11.29 -31.04 -9.73
CA ASN A 326 11.84 -30.74 -11.05
C ASN A 326 10.89 -31.22 -12.19
N ASP A 327 9.65 -30.79 -12.12
CA ASP A 327 8.66 -30.94 -13.18
C ASP A 327 7.90 -29.63 -13.38
N ASP A 328 7.01 -29.55 -14.37
CA ASP A 328 6.27 -28.32 -14.67
C ASP A 328 4.85 -28.33 -14.10
N ALA A 329 4.48 -29.37 -13.32
CA ALA A 329 3.16 -29.49 -12.74
C ALA A 329 3.08 -28.87 -11.35
N PHE A 330 2.15 -27.93 -11.13
CA PHE A 330 1.87 -27.33 -9.83
C PHE A 330 0.50 -26.66 -9.83
N SER A 331 0.01 -26.34 -8.64
CA SER A 331 -1.15 -25.49 -8.48
C SER A 331 -0.91 -24.41 -7.45
N PHE A 332 -1.73 -23.37 -7.49
CA PHE A 332 -1.75 -22.28 -6.52
C PHE A 332 -3.16 -21.71 -6.39
N VAL A 333 -3.37 -20.96 -5.32
CA VAL A 333 -4.65 -20.29 -5.06
C VAL A 333 -4.41 -18.79 -4.94
N TRP A 334 -5.32 -17.98 -5.47
CA TRP A 334 -5.31 -16.56 -5.24
C TRP A 334 -6.70 -16.02 -4.82
N PHE A 335 -6.68 -14.85 -4.18
CA PHE A 335 -7.85 -14.14 -3.70
C PHE A 335 -7.80 -12.70 -4.19
N GLY A 336 -8.97 -12.07 -4.33
CA GLY A 336 -9.08 -10.63 -4.43
C GLY A 336 -8.96 -9.95 -3.06
N ASP A 337 -9.69 -8.87 -2.86
CA ASP A 337 -9.71 -8.09 -1.62
C ASP A 337 -10.19 -8.92 -0.43
N VAL A 338 -9.50 -8.81 0.69
CA VAL A 338 -9.86 -9.56 1.92
C VAL A 338 -10.18 -8.65 3.11
N HIS A 339 -9.63 -7.43 3.17
CA HIS A 339 -9.93 -6.39 4.15
C HIS A 339 -10.00 -6.88 5.60
N ASN A 340 -9.04 -7.72 6.03
CA ASN A 340 -8.97 -8.34 7.37
C ASN A 340 -10.31 -8.96 7.85
N ARG A 341 -11.15 -9.44 6.93
CA ARG A 341 -12.43 -10.07 7.29
C ARG A 341 -12.20 -11.46 7.89
N LYS A 342 -12.99 -11.78 8.92
CA LYS A 342 -12.95 -13.11 9.55
C LYS A 342 -13.34 -14.21 8.57
N GLU A 343 -14.31 -13.92 7.71
CA GLU A 343 -14.81 -14.84 6.68
C GLU A 343 -13.72 -15.24 5.68
N PHE A 344 -12.70 -14.38 5.49
CA PHE A 344 -11.52 -14.75 4.70
C PHE A 344 -10.76 -15.92 5.32
N GLY A 345 -10.62 -15.94 6.66
CA GLY A 345 -9.99 -17.08 7.34
C GLY A 345 -10.71 -18.40 7.06
N ASP A 346 -12.05 -18.38 7.07
CA ASP A 346 -12.87 -19.55 6.74
C ASP A 346 -12.71 -19.96 5.27
N LEU A 347 -12.70 -19.00 4.33
CA LEU A 347 -12.48 -19.22 2.91
C LEU A 347 -11.09 -19.80 2.64
N HIS A 348 -10.05 -19.25 3.27
CA HIS A 348 -8.67 -19.70 3.15
C HIS A 348 -8.52 -21.14 3.63
N GLN A 349 -9.11 -21.48 4.79
CA GLN A 349 -9.11 -22.84 5.32
C GLN A 349 -9.87 -23.83 4.40
N LYS A 350 -10.98 -23.40 3.79
CA LYS A 350 -11.71 -24.22 2.80
C LYS A 350 -10.90 -24.47 1.54
N ALA A 351 -10.22 -23.45 1.04
CA ALA A 351 -9.31 -23.58 -0.10
C ALA A 351 -8.17 -24.56 0.18
N GLU A 352 -7.55 -24.49 1.38
CA GLU A 352 -6.51 -25.44 1.80
C GLU A 352 -7.00 -26.89 1.90
N VAL A 353 -8.23 -27.09 2.43
CA VAL A 353 -8.83 -28.44 2.52
C VAL A 353 -9.17 -29.00 1.13
N ALA A 354 -9.66 -28.15 0.23
CA ALA A 354 -10.02 -28.54 -1.12
C ALA A 354 -8.80 -28.78 -2.03
N HIS A 355 -7.73 -28.01 -1.82
CA HIS A 355 -6.51 -28.00 -2.64
C HIS A 355 -5.23 -28.10 -1.78
N PRO A 356 -5.04 -29.20 -1.04
CA PRO A 356 -3.87 -29.36 -0.18
C PRO A 356 -2.56 -29.43 -0.97
N GLU A 357 -2.63 -29.70 -2.27
CA GLU A 357 -1.52 -29.71 -3.21
C GLU A 357 -1.08 -28.30 -3.66
N ALA A 358 -1.87 -27.25 -3.40
CA ALA A 358 -1.52 -25.88 -3.76
C ALA A 358 -0.16 -25.50 -3.15
N ALA A 359 0.74 -25.01 -3.98
CA ALA A 359 2.12 -24.70 -3.56
C ALA A 359 2.22 -23.41 -2.75
N PHE A 360 1.39 -22.43 -3.05
CA PHE A 360 1.39 -21.10 -2.40
C PHE A 360 0.06 -20.38 -2.60
N TYR A 361 -0.09 -19.28 -1.89
CA TYR A 361 -1.25 -18.40 -1.93
C TYR A 361 -0.87 -17.00 -2.37
N MET A 362 -1.81 -16.26 -2.99
CA MET A 362 -1.67 -14.85 -3.35
C MET A 362 -2.92 -14.07 -2.99
N ILE A 363 -2.75 -12.78 -2.66
CA ILE A 363 -3.84 -11.81 -2.52
C ILE A 363 -3.52 -10.62 -3.43
N ALA A 364 -4.50 -10.22 -4.24
CA ALA A 364 -4.34 -9.16 -5.24
C ALA A 364 -4.56 -7.75 -4.67
N GLY A 365 -4.09 -7.49 -3.44
CA GLY A 365 -4.20 -6.21 -2.75
C GLY A 365 -5.39 -6.12 -1.80
N ASP A 366 -5.45 -5.01 -1.06
CA ASP A 366 -6.45 -4.72 -0.04
C ASP A 366 -6.58 -5.83 1.02
N LEU A 367 -5.41 -6.19 1.57
CA LEU A 367 -5.30 -7.19 2.63
C LEU A 367 -6.02 -6.71 3.90
N VAL A 368 -5.97 -5.41 4.18
CA VAL A 368 -6.59 -4.77 5.34
C VAL A 368 -7.40 -3.54 4.91
N ASN A 369 -8.30 -3.06 5.78
CA ASN A 369 -9.04 -1.82 5.51
C ASN A 369 -8.19 -0.55 5.70
N ASP A 370 -7.15 -0.63 6.51
CA ASP A 370 -6.27 0.50 6.81
C ASP A 370 -4.85 0.02 7.12
N GLY A 371 -3.97 0.14 6.14
CA GLY A 371 -2.58 -0.31 6.22
C GLY A 371 -1.75 0.34 7.33
N LEU A 372 -2.23 1.44 7.94
CA LEU A 372 -1.59 2.07 9.11
C LEU A 372 -2.00 1.43 10.44
N TYR A 373 -3.01 0.56 10.47
CA TYR A 373 -3.58 0.01 11.69
C TYR A 373 -3.10 -1.43 11.90
N ARG A 374 -2.08 -1.63 12.74
CA ARG A 374 -1.49 -2.95 12.98
C ARG A 374 -2.50 -3.97 13.51
N ASN A 375 -3.50 -3.55 14.30
CA ASN A 375 -4.53 -4.47 14.76
C ASN A 375 -5.28 -5.18 13.62
N GLN A 376 -5.41 -4.54 12.45
CA GLN A 376 -6.04 -5.16 11.28
C GLN A 376 -5.14 -6.22 10.63
N TRP A 377 -3.83 -5.98 10.60
CA TRP A 377 -2.84 -6.99 10.21
C TRP A 377 -2.83 -8.16 11.19
N ASP A 378 -2.92 -7.87 12.48
CA ASP A 378 -3.00 -8.90 13.52
C ASP A 378 -4.24 -9.80 13.33
N GLU A 379 -5.38 -9.22 12.92
CA GLU A 379 -6.62 -9.94 12.57
C GLU A 379 -6.43 -10.82 11.35
N LEU A 380 -5.89 -10.29 10.25
CA LEU A 380 -5.62 -11.04 9.02
C LEU A 380 -4.78 -12.29 9.30
N PHE A 381 -3.65 -12.11 9.97
CA PHE A 381 -2.76 -13.23 10.29
C PHE A 381 -3.36 -14.19 11.32
N GLY A 382 -4.11 -13.67 12.30
CA GLY A 382 -4.78 -14.46 13.29
C GLY A 382 -5.83 -15.41 12.69
N PHE A 383 -6.57 -14.94 11.69
CA PHE A 383 -7.57 -15.73 10.98
C PHE A 383 -6.97 -16.78 10.03
N SER A 384 -5.76 -16.54 9.50
CA SER A 384 -5.10 -17.39 8.50
C SER A 384 -3.92 -18.23 9.03
N LYS A 385 -3.63 -18.17 10.32
CA LYS A 385 -2.41 -18.71 10.96
C LYS A 385 -2.08 -20.15 10.62
N ASP A 386 -3.09 -21.02 10.50
CA ASP A 386 -2.90 -22.46 10.32
C ASP A 386 -2.51 -22.83 8.87
N VAL A 387 -2.70 -21.93 7.92
CA VAL A 387 -2.35 -22.09 6.52
C VAL A 387 -1.01 -21.42 6.20
N ILE A 388 -0.86 -20.14 6.55
CA ILE A 388 0.30 -19.33 6.16
C ILE A 388 1.62 -19.78 6.79
N CYS A 389 1.60 -20.57 7.87
CA CYS A 389 2.80 -21.18 8.44
C CYS A 389 3.31 -22.40 7.63
N ARG A 390 2.55 -22.86 6.63
CA ARG A 390 2.89 -24.07 5.82
C ARG A 390 3.06 -23.75 4.35
N LYS A 391 2.40 -22.72 3.87
CA LYS A 391 2.39 -22.33 2.45
C LYS A 391 2.77 -20.87 2.31
N PRO A 392 3.71 -20.54 1.44
CA PRO A 392 4.09 -19.16 1.18
C PRO A 392 2.90 -18.30 0.74
N LEU A 393 2.86 -17.08 1.26
CA LEU A 393 1.87 -16.06 0.92
C LEU A 393 2.57 -14.93 0.15
N MET A 394 2.24 -14.77 -1.14
CA MET A 394 2.87 -13.83 -2.05
C MET A 394 1.85 -12.79 -2.52
N ASN A 395 1.94 -11.54 -2.05
CA ASN A 395 0.92 -10.53 -2.25
C ASN A 395 1.42 -9.32 -3.01
N VAL A 396 0.49 -8.52 -3.51
CA VAL A 396 0.72 -7.13 -3.93
C VAL A 396 -0.04 -6.19 -3.01
N PRO A 397 0.40 -4.93 -2.82
CA PRO A 397 -0.38 -3.97 -2.06
C PRO A 397 -1.56 -3.43 -2.86
N GLY A 398 -2.68 -3.18 -2.17
CA GLY A 398 -3.79 -2.40 -2.66
C GLY A 398 -3.77 -0.96 -2.10
N ASN A 399 -4.76 -0.14 -2.48
CA ASN A 399 -4.84 1.24 -2.01
C ASN A 399 -5.12 1.34 -0.51
N HIS A 400 -5.80 0.37 0.08
CA HIS A 400 -6.02 0.31 1.52
C HIS A 400 -4.74 -0.07 2.28
N ASP A 401 -3.91 -0.96 1.75
CA ASP A 401 -2.62 -1.37 2.34
C ASP A 401 -1.58 -0.25 2.28
N ASN A 402 -1.53 0.49 1.18
CA ASN A 402 -0.65 1.65 0.97
C ASN A 402 -1.20 2.93 1.64
N ARG A 403 -2.34 2.83 2.27
CA ARG A 403 -3.08 3.94 2.84
C ARG A 403 -2.94 5.23 2.06
N LEU A 404 -3.26 5.12 0.76
CA LEU A 404 -3.70 6.26 -0.04
C LEU A 404 -2.68 7.38 -0.12
N GLY A 405 -1.42 7.00 -0.40
CA GLY A 405 -0.34 7.94 -0.62
C GLY A 405 0.49 8.31 0.61
N LEU A 406 0.20 7.77 1.80
CA LEU A 406 1.10 7.86 2.95
C LEU A 406 2.22 6.82 2.92
N GLY A 407 2.11 5.85 2.02
CA GLY A 407 3.07 4.80 1.80
C GLY A 407 2.75 3.50 2.53
N SER A 408 3.37 2.44 2.05
CA SER A 408 3.16 1.05 2.46
C SER A 408 4.17 0.58 3.51
N LYS A 409 4.65 1.48 4.38
CA LYS A 409 5.69 1.10 5.34
C LYS A 409 5.29 -0.13 6.15
N MET A 410 4.08 -0.16 6.70
CA MET A 410 3.62 -1.28 7.52
C MET A 410 3.45 -2.56 6.69
N TYR A 411 2.95 -2.48 5.44
CA TYR A 411 2.94 -3.61 4.51
C TYR A 411 4.35 -4.20 4.34
N ARG A 412 5.35 -3.38 4.02
CA ARG A 412 6.74 -3.84 3.86
C ARG A 412 7.34 -4.40 5.15
N ASP A 413 6.96 -3.84 6.31
CA ASP A 413 7.39 -4.34 7.61
C ASP A 413 6.77 -5.72 7.96
N MET A 414 5.66 -6.10 7.31
CA MET A 414 4.98 -7.38 7.54
C MET A 414 5.55 -8.53 6.72
N PHE A 415 6.07 -8.27 5.51
CA PHE A 415 6.47 -9.31 4.55
C PHE A 415 7.96 -9.26 4.21
N SER A 416 8.48 -10.36 3.66
CA SER A 416 9.82 -10.46 3.09
C SER A 416 9.70 -11.00 1.66
N TYR A 417 9.76 -10.10 0.69
CA TYR A 417 9.63 -10.41 -0.73
C TYR A 417 10.93 -10.16 -1.49
N PRO A 418 11.03 -10.56 -2.78
CA PRO A 418 12.18 -10.23 -3.59
C PRO A 418 12.39 -8.71 -3.70
N THR A 419 13.66 -8.30 -3.63
CA THR A 419 14.07 -6.89 -3.76
C THR A 419 14.56 -6.57 -5.18
N ASN A 420 14.04 -7.30 -6.18
CA ASN A 420 14.42 -7.21 -7.58
C ASN A 420 13.52 -6.24 -8.40
N GLY A 421 12.69 -5.46 -7.71
CA GLY A 421 11.81 -4.47 -8.33
C GLY A 421 12.53 -3.28 -8.95
N PRO A 422 11.80 -2.38 -9.65
CA PRO A 422 12.39 -1.24 -10.34
C PRO A 422 12.89 -0.16 -9.38
N GLU A 423 13.84 0.65 -9.84
CA GLU A 423 14.21 1.89 -9.18
C GLU A 423 13.03 2.88 -9.20
N GLY A 424 12.84 3.65 -8.14
CA GLY A 424 11.74 4.62 -8.01
C GLY A 424 10.44 4.06 -7.42
N VAL A 425 10.39 2.74 -7.14
CA VAL A 425 9.34 2.10 -6.33
C VAL A 425 9.99 1.51 -5.08
N PRO A 426 9.37 1.64 -3.91
CA PRO A 426 9.91 1.01 -2.71
C PRO A 426 10.07 -0.51 -2.91
N GLN A 427 11.17 -1.06 -2.40
CA GLN A 427 11.45 -2.50 -2.49
C GLN A 427 10.33 -3.33 -1.85
N GLU A 428 10.16 -4.57 -2.32
CA GLU A 428 9.16 -5.54 -1.82
C GLU A 428 7.69 -5.20 -2.14
N GLN A 429 7.41 -4.08 -2.84
CA GLN A 429 6.06 -3.74 -3.32
C GLN A 429 5.85 -4.16 -4.77
N THR A 430 6.88 -3.98 -5.59
CA THR A 430 6.94 -4.50 -6.97
C THR A 430 8.11 -5.45 -7.07
N TYR A 431 7.83 -6.68 -7.48
CA TYR A 431 8.84 -7.72 -7.59
C TYR A 431 8.41 -8.80 -8.60
N SER A 432 9.33 -9.68 -8.95
CA SER A 432 9.04 -10.86 -9.75
C SER A 432 9.66 -12.11 -9.12
N PHE A 433 9.05 -13.25 -9.39
CA PHE A 433 9.62 -14.54 -9.11
C PHE A 433 9.21 -15.55 -10.19
N VAL A 434 10.01 -16.59 -10.34
CA VAL A 434 9.69 -17.73 -11.21
C VAL A 434 9.37 -18.92 -10.32
N TYR A 435 8.23 -19.54 -10.56
CA TYR A 435 7.89 -20.82 -9.97
C TYR A 435 7.74 -21.84 -11.07
N LYS A 436 8.65 -22.82 -11.11
CA LYS A 436 8.76 -23.81 -12.21
C LYS A 436 8.80 -23.13 -13.58
N ASN A 437 7.82 -23.36 -14.45
CA ASN A 437 7.74 -22.81 -15.80
C ASN A 437 6.91 -21.50 -15.90
N THR A 438 6.63 -20.85 -14.79
CA THR A 438 5.76 -19.66 -14.73
C THR A 438 6.48 -18.46 -14.13
N LEU A 439 6.47 -17.32 -14.85
CA LEU A 439 6.88 -16.00 -14.33
C LEU A 439 5.67 -15.30 -13.70
N PHE A 440 5.83 -14.86 -12.47
CA PHE A 440 4.90 -13.99 -11.77
C PHE A 440 5.47 -12.57 -11.68
N LEU A 441 4.71 -11.59 -12.20
CA LEU A 441 4.96 -10.16 -12.05
C LEU A 441 4.01 -9.63 -10.98
N MET A 442 4.57 -9.30 -9.82
CA MET A 442 3.84 -8.74 -8.68
C MET A 442 4.02 -7.23 -8.69
N LEU A 443 2.97 -6.47 -9.05
CA LEU A 443 3.08 -5.05 -9.38
C LEU A 443 2.29 -4.19 -8.39
N ASP A 444 2.88 -3.09 -7.96
CA ASP A 444 2.22 -2.08 -7.15
C ASP A 444 1.56 -1.01 -8.01
N ALA A 445 0.30 -1.19 -8.34
CA ALA A 445 -0.48 -0.22 -9.11
C ALA A 445 -0.76 1.09 -8.33
N THR A 446 -0.47 1.17 -7.04
CA THR A 446 -0.62 2.38 -6.22
C THR A 446 0.60 3.30 -6.27
N SER A 447 1.71 2.82 -6.85
CA SER A 447 2.97 3.54 -7.06
C SER A 447 3.12 4.07 -8.49
N SER A 448 4.28 4.67 -8.82
CA SER A 448 4.54 5.20 -10.17
C SER A 448 4.49 4.10 -11.23
N LEU A 449 3.54 4.18 -12.15
CA LEU A 449 3.39 3.24 -13.26
C LEU A 449 4.59 3.35 -14.22
N ASP A 450 5.02 4.58 -14.54
CA ASP A 450 6.13 4.85 -15.45
C ASP A 450 7.44 4.22 -14.97
N ALA A 451 7.72 4.29 -13.67
CA ALA A 451 8.91 3.67 -13.08
C ALA A 451 8.91 2.15 -13.25
N GLN A 452 7.74 1.52 -13.32
CA GLN A 452 7.59 0.08 -13.45
C GLN A 452 7.59 -0.41 -14.90
N THR A 453 7.10 0.39 -15.86
CA THR A 453 6.88 -0.04 -17.24
C THR A 453 8.14 -0.63 -17.90
N GLY A 454 9.29 0.07 -17.80
CA GLY A 454 10.55 -0.42 -18.36
C GLY A 454 11.08 -1.69 -17.67
N TRP A 455 10.84 -1.83 -16.37
CA TRP A 455 11.20 -3.03 -15.62
C TRP A 455 10.32 -4.22 -16.02
N ILE A 456 9.00 -4.03 -16.14
CA ILE A 456 8.06 -5.05 -16.62
C ILE A 456 8.52 -5.58 -17.99
N GLU A 457 8.81 -4.67 -18.93
CA GLU A 457 9.31 -5.05 -20.24
C GLU A 457 10.60 -5.86 -20.17
N SER A 458 11.53 -5.46 -19.31
CA SER A 458 12.79 -6.18 -19.10
C SER A 458 12.57 -7.59 -18.56
N GLN A 459 11.69 -7.77 -17.56
CA GLN A 459 11.36 -9.09 -17.00
C GLN A 459 10.75 -10.02 -18.06
N LEU A 460 9.80 -9.49 -18.83
CA LEU A 460 9.12 -10.25 -19.89
C LEU A 460 10.05 -10.59 -21.07
N ALA A 461 10.99 -9.71 -21.41
CA ALA A 461 11.94 -9.94 -22.49
C ALA A 461 13.03 -10.97 -22.14
N GLN A 462 13.36 -11.14 -20.87
CA GLN A 462 14.43 -12.03 -20.39
C GLN A 462 13.95 -13.41 -19.98
N THR A 463 12.66 -13.59 -19.75
CA THR A 463 12.11 -14.86 -19.27
C THR A 463 12.03 -15.90 -20.38
N SER A 464 12.33 -17.15 -20.02
CA SER A 464 12.02 -18.35 -20.82
C SER A 464 10.79 -19.11 -20.28
N ALA A 465 10.08 -18.54 -19.29
CA ALA A 465 8.91 -19.17 -18.71
C ALA A 465 7.81 -19.38 -19.75
N THR A 466 7.17 -20.54 -19.72
CA THR A 466 6.03 -20.89 -20.58
C THR A 466 4.85 -19.99 -20.28
N TRP A 467 4.56 -19.77 -18.99
CA TRP A 467 3.45 -18.95 -18.53
C TRP A 467 3.92 -17.62 -17.93
N LYS A 468 3.16 -16.57 -18.17
CA LYS A 468 3.41 -15.23 -17.68
C LYS A 468 2.14 -14.68 -17.04
N ILE A 469 2.19 -14.44 -15.75
CA ILE A 469 1.06 -13.98 -14.95
C ILE A 469 1.44 -12.65 -14.30
N ALA A 470 0.59 -11.63 -14.43
CA ALA A 470 0.74 -10.37 -13.72
C ALA A 470 -0.35 -10.26 -12.63
N VAL A 471 0.03 -9.75 -11.47
CA VAL A 471 -0.87 -9.54 -10.33
C VAL A 471 -0.72 -8.11 -9.87
N PHE A 472 -1.83 -7.36 -9.83
CA PHE A 472 -1.88 -6.00 -9.31
C PHE A 472 -3.30 -5.61 -8.96
N HIS A 473 -3.45 -4.60 -8.12
CA HIS A 473 -4.72 -4.34 -7.47
C HIS A 473 -5.77 -3.72 -8.40
N PHE A 474 -5.47 -2.63 -9.11
CA PHE A 474 -6.46 -1.88 -9.91
C PHE A 474 -6.75 -2.54 -11.26
N PRO A 475 -7.99 -2.99 -11.53
CA PRO A 475 -8.31 -3.70 -12.77
C PRO A 475 -8.42 -2.76 -13.97
N PRO A 476 -7.64 -2.96 -15.05
CA PRO A 476 -7.70 -2.12 -16.24
C PRO A 476 -8.99 -2.30 -17.04
N TYR A 477 -9.68 -3.42 -16.87
CA TYR A 477 -10.98 -3.69 -17.49
C TYR A 477 -12.02 -3.94 -16.41
N ASN A 478 -12.89 -3.00 -16.24
CA ASN A 478 -14.03 -3.02 -15.34
C ASN A 478 -15.05 -2.00 -15.82
N TRP A 479 -16.28 -2.01 -15.31
CA TRP A 479 -17.34 -1.08 -15.72
C TRP A 479 -17.56 0.10 -14.77
N GLU A 480 -16.76 0.22 -13.69
CA GLU A 480 -16.88 1.33 -12.75
C GLU A 480 -15.83 2.39 -13.00
N GLU A 481 -14.56 1.97 -13.09
CA GLU A 481 -13.39 2.83 -13.13
C GLU A 481 -12.42 2.39 -14.21
N PRO A 482 -12.44 3.00 -15.40
CA PRO A 482 -11.48 2.65 -16.44
C PRO A 482 -10.10 3.20 -16.10
N TYR A 483 -9.23 2.45 -15.45
CA TYR A 483 -7.83 2.84 -15.19
C TYR A 483 -7.04 3.02 -16.49
N LEU A 484 -7.29 4.15 -17.17
CA LEU A 484 -6.73 4.45 -18.50
C LEU A 484 -5.21 4.60 -18.45
N ASP A 485 -4.67 5.12 -17.36
CA ASP A 485 -3.23 5.23 -17.12
C ASP A 485 -2.54 3.86 -17.08
N ILE A 486 -3.14 2.84 -16.44
CA ILE A 486 -2.66 1.45 -16.46
C ILE A 486 -2.81 0.87 -17.87
N GLN A 487 -3.94 1.13 -18.53
CA GLN A 487 -4.15 0.66 -19.89
C GLN A 487 -3.08 1.22 -20.85
N GLU A 488 -2.74 2.49 -20.73
CA GLU A 488 -1.74 3.16 -21.57
C GLU A 488 -0.31 2.72 -21.23
N ALA A 489 0.02 2.54 -19.95
CA ALA A 489 1.38 2.25 -19.50
C ALA A 489 1.78 0.77 -19.66
N TRP A 490 0.91 -0.17 -19.26
CA TRP A 490 1.29 -1.58 -19.10
C TRP A 490 0.72 -2.52 -20.16
N LEU A 491 -0.52 -2.30 -20.62
CA LEU A 491 -1.18 -3.25 -21.52
C LEU A 491 -0.47 -3.41 -22.87
N PRO A 492 0.12 -2.37 -23.50
CA PRO A 492 0.91 -2.54 -24.71
C PRO A 492 2.13 -3.47 -24.51
N VAL A 493 2.73 -3.44 -23.31
CA VAL A 493 3.84 -4.34 -22.97
C VAL A 493 3.34 -5.76 -22.75
N PHE A 494 2.20 -5.94 -22.07
CA PHE A 494 1.57 -7.26 -21.90
C PHE A 494 1.20 -7.89 -23.23
N ASP A 495 0.60 -7.12 -24.14
CA ASP A 495 0.26 -7.58 -25.48
C ASP A 495 1.50 -7.98 -26.31
N LYS A 496 2.58 -7.20 -26.22
CA LYS A 496 3.83 -7.43 -26.95
C LYS A 496 4.50 -8.74 -26.55
N TYR A 497 4.52 -9.05 -25.28
CA TYR A 497 5.20 -10.24 -24.74
C TYR A 497 4.23 -11.37 -24.39
N HIS A 498 2.96 -11.20 -24.67
CA HIS A 498 1.89 -12.16 -24.40
C HIS A 498 1.88 -12.57 -22.92
N VAL A 499 1.42 -11.69 -22.05
CA VAL A 499 1.03 -12.04 -20.68
C VAL A 499 -0.24 -12.87 -20.76
N ASP A 500 -0.26 -14.06 -20.17
CA ASP A 500 -1.37 -15.00 -20.31
C ASP A 500 -2.57 -14.60 -19.47
N MET A 501 -2.30 -14.19 -18.21
CA MET A 501 -3.34 -13.84 -17.25
C MET A 501 -2.94 -12.62 -16.42
N VAL A 502 -3.96 -11.83 -16.04
CA VAL A 502 -3.84 -10.71 -15.12
C VAL A 502 -4.86 -10.90 -14.01
N PHE A 503 -4.39 -10.83 -12.75
CA PHE A 503 -5.22 -10.97 -11.56
C PHE A 503 -5.34 -9.65 -10.85
N ASN A 504 -6.57 -9.23 -10.55
CA ASN A 504 -6.89 -7.95 -9.95
C ASN A 504 -7.87 -8.09 -8.77
N GLY A 505 -7.86 -7.08 -7.90
CA GLY A 505 -8.83 -6.85 -6.85
C GLY A 505 -9.61 -5.55 -7.05
N HIS A 506 -9.78 -4.79 -5.96
CA HIS A 506 -10.30 -3.43 -5.88
C HIS A 506 -11.82 -3.30 -6.11
N ILE A 507 -12.33 -3.90 -7.15
CA ILE A 507 -13.75 -3.82 -7.48
C ILE A 507 -14.45 -5.05 -6.91
N HIS A 508 -15.47 -4.83 -6.10
CA HIS A 508 -16.08 -5.88 -5.29
C HIS A 508 -17.12 -6.73 -6.04
N TYR A 509 -16.71 -7.25 -7.20
CA TYR A 509 -17.41 -8.27 -7.96
C TYR A 509 -16.41 -9.23 -8.63
N TYR A 510 -16.87 -10.35 -9.11
CA TYR A 510 -16.08 -11.23 -9.96
C TYR A 510 -16.36 -10.94 -11.43
N MET A 511 -15.30 -10.79 -12.20
CA MET A 511 -15.36 -10.70 -13.65
C MET A 511 -14.17 -11.40 -14.27
N ARG A 512 -14.43 -12.24 -15.28
CA ARG A 512 -13.41 -12.72 -16.20
C ARG A 512 -13.65 -12.17 -17.59
N SER A 513 -12.63 -11.61 -18.22
CA SER A 513 -12.71 -11.15 -19.60
C SER A 513 -12.68 -12.34 -20.58
N LYS A 514 -13.23 -12.15 -21.77
CA LYS A 514 -12.81 -12.84 -22.98
C LYS A 514 -11.33 -12.54 -23.22
N PRO A 515 -10.63 -13.33 -24.08
CA PRO A 515 -9.23 -12.99 -24.39
C PRO A 515 -9.16 -11.60 -25.06
N LEU A 516 -8.29 -10.74 -24.54
CA LEU A 516 -8.16 -9.34 -24.98
C LEU A 516 -6.74 -9.06 -25.52
N LYS A 517 -6.67 -8.32 -26.64
CA LYS A 517 -5.43 -7.78 -27.21
C LYS A 517 -5.70 -6.44 -27.85
N GLY A 518 -4.90 -5.41 -27.50
CA GLY A 518 -5.09 -4.05 -27.99
C GLY A 518 -6.47 -3.49 -27.67
N GLY A 519 -7.05 -3.83 -26.51
CA GLY A 519 -8.38 -3.43 -26.09
C GLY A 519 -9.53 -4.11 -26.84
N ARG A 520 -9.26 -5.15 -27.63
CA ARG A 520 -10.27 -5.87 -28.43
C ARG A 520 -10.32 -7.35 -28.06
N VAL A 521 -11.53 -7.90 -28.12
CA VAL A 521 -11.73 -9.33 -27.99
C VAL A 521 -11.11 -10.05 -29.19
N VAL A 522 -10.31 -11.09 -28.93
CA VAL A 522 -9.71 -12.00 -29.91
C VAL A 522 -10.27 -13.42 -29.72
N ASP A 523 -9.96 -14.34 -30.65
CA ASP A 523 -10.64 -15.63 -30.72
C ASP A 523 -10.16 -16.63 -29.65
N SER A 524 -8.92 -16.50 -29.18
CA SER A 524 -8.28 -17.47 -28.28
C SER A 524 -7.44 -16.79 -27.21
N TYR A 525 -7.33 -17.43 -26.03
CA TYR A 525 -6.35 -17.04 -25.01
C TYR A 525 -4.90 -17.26 -25.43
N ASN A 526 -4.65 -18.03 -26.51
CA ASN A 526 -3.33 -18.06 -27.15
C ASN A 526 -3.01 -16.78 -27.93
N ASP A 527 -4.01 -15.96 -28.26
CA ASP A 527 -3.85 -14.70 -29.00
C ASP A 527 -3.96 -13.46 -28.10
N GLY A 528 -4.54 -13.60 -26.90
CA GLY A 528 -4.81 -12.49 -25.99
C GLY A 528 -4.78 -12.88 -24.51
N THR A 529 -4.82 -11.87 -23.65
CA THR A 529 -4.72 -11.97 -22.20
C THR A 529 -6.10 -12.19 -21.55
N ALA A 530 -6.17 -13.02 -20.51
CA ALA A 530 -7.32 -13.14 -19.60
C ALA A 530 -7.16 -12.13 -18.45
N TYR A 531 -8.08 -11.18 -18.31
CA TYR A 531 -8.14 -10.27 -17.17
C TYR A 531 -9.21 -10.74 -16.20
N ILE A 532 -8.86 -10.89 -14.92
CA ILE A 532 -9.76 -11.46 -13.92
C ILE A 532 -9.75 -10.55 -12.68
N VAL A 533 -10.92 -10.05 -12.33
CA VAL A 533 -11.17 -9.36 -11.07
C VAL A 533 -11.82 -10.36 -10.13
N SER A 534 -11.28 -10.50 -8.92
CA SER A 534 -11.85 -11.40 -7.92
C SER A 534 -12.50 -10.65 -6.78
N LEU A 535 -13.63 -11.19 -6.36
CA LEU A 535 -14.41 -10.69 -5.24
C LEU A 535 -13.94 -11.31 -3.92
N GLY A 536 -13.47 -10.44 -3.03
CA GLY A 536 -13.16 -10.83 -1.66
C GLY A 536 -14.19 -10.39 -0.63
N ILE A 537 -15.09 -9.44 -0.98
CA ILE A 537 -16.09 -8.91 -0.04
C ILE A 537 -17.45 -8.80 -0.73
N PRO A 538 -18.36 -9.77 -0.51
CA PRO A 538 -19.74 -9.64 -1.00
C PRO A 538 -20.47 -8.52 -0.26
N GLY A 539 -21.42 -7.87 -0.94
CA GLY A 539 -22.41 -7.00 -0.29
C GLY A 539 -22.41 -5.52 -0.69
N ARG A 540 -21.66 -5.12 -1.71
CA ARG A 540 -22.03 -3.89 -2.44
C ARG A 540 -22.92 -4.29 -3.61
N ASN A 541 -24.17 -3.83 -3.59
CA ASN A 541 -25.10 -3.97 -4.71
C ASN A 541 -24.68 -2.98 -5.81
N GLN A 542 -23.63 -3.31 -6.52
CA GLN A 542 -23.25 -2.58 -7.73
C GLN A 542 -24.00 -3.20 -8.91
N GLU A 543 -24.57 -2.38 -9.73
CA GLU A 543 -25.28 -2.83 -10.92
C GLU A 543 -24.26 -3.38 -11.92
N ILE A 544 -24.31 -4.67 -12.21
CA ILE A 544 -23.46 -5.29 -13.23
C ILE A 544 -23.95 -4.88 -14.61
N THR A 545 -23.16 -4.11 -15.35
CA THR A 545 -23.43 -3.78 -16.75
C THR A 545 -23.01 -4.91 -17.69
N ASP A 546 -23.58 -4.92 -18.89
CA ASP A 546 -23.29 -5.95 -19.91
C ASP A 546 -22.12 -5.51 -20.80
N GLU A 547 -20.89 -5.69 -20.30
CA GLU A 547 -19.68 -5.31 -21.03
C GLU A 547 -19.35 -6.34 -22.12
N PRO A 548 -19.10 -5.91 -23.37
CA PRO A 548 -18.83 -6.81 -24.49
C PRO A 548 -17.61 -7.73 -24.29
N TYR A 549 -16.66 -7.28 -23.47
CA TYR A 549 -15.45 -8.04 -23.17
C TYR A 549 -15.63 -9.04 -22.02
N ALA A 550 -16.68 -8.97 -21.22
CA ALA A 550 -16.90 -9.91 -20.13
C ALA A 550 -17.31 -11.30 -20.66
N ALA A 551 -16.66 -12.34 -20.15
CA ALA A 551 -17.02 -13.74 -20.39
C ALA A 551 -17.83 -14.34 -19.25
N MET A 552 -17.52 -13.95 -18.01
CA MET A 552 -18.22 -14.39 -16.79
C MET A 552 -18.29 -13.23 -15.79
N ARG A 553 -19.35 -13.22 -14.99
CA ARG A 553 -19.63 -12.20 -13.96
C ARG A 553 -20.38 -12.84 -12.80
N GLU A 554 -20.02 -12.45 -11.57
CA GLU A 554 -20.67 -12.92 -10.35
C GLU A 554 -20.66 -11.81 -9.29
N GLN A 555 -21.67 -11.76 -8.44
CA GLN A 555 -21.78 -10.85 -7.30
C GLN A 555 -22.14 -11.62 -6.04
N ASN A 556 -21.85 -11.00 -4.90
CA ASN A 556 -22.31 -11.46 -3.58
C ASN A 556 -21.77 -12.82 -3.10
N SER A 557 -20.68 -13.32 -3.69
CA SER A 557 -20.06 -14.57 -3.27
C SER A 557 -18.64 -14.32 -2.77
N TRP A 558 -18.27 -14.97 -1.65
CA TRP A 558 -16.88 -15.11 -1.28
C TRP A 558 -16.24 -16.15 -2.22
N LEU A 559 -15.16 -15.76 -2.91
CA LEU A 559 -14.53 -16.60 -3.93
C LEU A 559 -13.04 -16.77 -3.67
N TYR A 560 -12.54 -17.96 -3.95
CA TYR A 560 -11.12 -18.19 -4.21
C TYR A 560 -10.94 -18.76 -5.62
N GLN A 561 -9.76 -18.57 -6.19
CA GLN A 561 -9.42 -19.08 -7.51
C GLN A 561 -8.29 -20.09 -7.39
N HIS A 562 -8.51 -21.28 -7.92
CA HIS A 562 -7.52 -22.34 -8.00
C HIS A 562 -7.02 -22.47 -9.43
N ILE A 563 -5.71 -22.44 -9.62
CA ILE A 563 -5.06 -22.60 -10.90
C ILE A 563 -4.15 -23.82 -10.84
N ASN A 564 -4.30 -24.71 -11.81
CA ASN A 564 -3.44 -25.85 -12.01
C ASN A 564 -2.69 -25.69 -13.33
N ILE A 565 -1.36 -25.80 -13.30
CA ILE A 565 -0.48 -25.76 -14.46
C ILE A 565 0.21 -27.12 -14.58
N ASP A 566 0.21 -27.68 -15.81
CA ASP A 566 0.89 -28.91 -16.14
C ASP A 566 1.50 -28.75 -17.55
N GLY A 567 2.79 -28.42 -17.62
CA GLY A 567 3.49 -28.07 -18.84
C GLY A 567 2.84 -26.92 -19.61
N GLU A 568 2.29 -27.24 -20.79
CA GLU A 568 1.62 -26.27 -21.68
C GLU A 568 0.11 -26.16 -21.43
N LYS A 569 -0.40 -26.80 -20.39
CA LYS A 569 -1.80 -26.74 -20.01
C LYS A 569 -1.99 -25.95 -18.71
N LEU A 570 -2.92 -24.99 -18.73
CA LEU A 570 -3.40 -24.27 -17.56
C LEU A 570 -4.89 -24.50 -17.40
N PHE A 571 -5.30 -24.95 -16.22
CA PHE A 571 -6.69 -25.06 -15.82
C PHE A 571 -6.98 -24.06 -14.70
N TYR A 572 -8.04 -23.29 -14.87
CA TYR A 572 -8.52 -22.28 -13.94
C TYR A 572 -9.91 -22.63 -13.45
N GLN A 573 -10.17 -22.43 -12.16
CA GLN A 573 -11.51 -22.45 -11.59
C GLN A 573 -11.68 -21.41 -10.49
N SER A 574 -12.86 -20.80 -10.41
CA SER A 574 -13.32 -19.93 -9.31
C SER A 574 -14.36 -20.70 -8.50
N VAL A 575 -14.17 -20.73 -7.18
CA VAL A 575 -14.99 -21.55 -6.27
C VAL A 575 -15.51 -20.69 -5.14
N ASN A 576 -16.79 -20.84 -4.80
CA ASN A 576 -17.42 -20.10 -3.72
C ASN A 576 -17.22 -20.76 -2.34
N MET A 577 -17.72 -20.08 -1.30
CA MET A 577 -17.65 -20.54 0.09
C MET A 577 -18.37 -21.90 0.32
N ASP A 578 -19.32 -22.26 -0.50
CA ASP A 578 -20.08 -23.53 -0.44
C ASP A 578 -19.41 -24.67 -1.22
N GLY A 579 -18.31 -24.37 -1.91
CA GLY A 579 -17.57 -25.33 -2.73
C GLY A 579 -18.12 -25.49 -4.15
N GLU A 580 -19.00 -24.59 -4.58
CA GLU A 580 -19.55 -24.59 -5.94
C GLU A 580 -18.58 -23.90 -6.90
N VAL A 581 -18.35 -24.51 -8.06
CA VAL A 581 -17.56 -23.93 -9.14
C VAL A 581 -18.41 -22.90 -9.89
N ILE A 582 -18.06 -21.64 -9.75
CA ILE A 582 -18.75 -20.50 -10.35
C ILE A 582 -18.26 -20.28 -11.80
N ASP A 583 -16.97 -20.45 -12.03
CA ASP A 583 -16.35 -20.29 -13.35
C ASP A 583 -15.20 -21.25 -13.53
N GLN A 584 -14.98 -21.71 -14.78
CA GLN A 584 -13.82 -22.52 -15.12
C GLN A 584 -13.47 -22.42 -16.60
N PHE A 585 -12.20 -22.53 -16.92
CA PHE A 585 -11.72 -22.65 -18.31
C PHE A 585 -10.32 -23.28 -18.37
N THR A 586 -9.91 -23.64 -19.56
CA THR A 586 -8.59 -24.21 -19.82
C THR A 586 -7.91 -23.46 -20.96
N ILE A 587 -6.60 -23.24 -20.82
CA ILE A 587 -5.72 -22.77 -21.87
C ILE A 587 -4.76 -23.93 -22.22
N HIS A 588 -4.57 -24.17 -23.51
CA HIS A 588 -3.51 -25.06 -24.03
C HIS A 588 -2.62 -24.20 -24.92
N LYS A 589 -1.35 -24.10 -24.61
CA LYS A 589 -0.36 -23.50 -25.50
C LYS A 589 -0.01 -24.48 -26.60
N GLU A 590 0.15 -23.98 -27.83
CA GLU A 590 0.53 -24.77 -29.01
C GLU A 590 2.05 -24.80 -29.21
#